data_60c43827953eee073d0b9e955e8b19c8
#
_entry.id   60c43827953eee073d0b9e955e8b19c8
#
_cell.length_a   1.000
_cell.length_b   1.000
_cell.length_c   1.000
_cell.angle_alpha   90.00
_cell.angle_beta   90.00
_cell.angle_gamma   90.00
#
_symmetry.space_group_name_H-M   'P 1'
#
loop_
_entity.id
_entity.type
_entity.pdbx_description
1 polymer ?
#
loop_
_entity_poly.entity_id
_entity_poly.type
_entity_poly.pdbx_seq_one_letter_code
_entity_poly.pdbx_strand_id
1 'polypeptide(L)'
;IWVDYNLQTTIPGLYAIGEANFSDHGGNRLGASALMQGLADGYFILPYTIGDYLSHKFAEPKTDINHPAFAEAEKAVVDKINKLLSIKGKKSVDTLHKELGNIMWEYVGMARTEAGLKTAIEKIKELKKEFWSNVYVAGENGEFNQELEKALRLADFLEMGELMAMDALNRKES
;
A
#
# COMPACT_ATOMS: atom_id res chain seq x y z
N ILE A 1 5.45 4.28 7.92
CA ILE A 1 5.67 2.88 8.39
C ILE A 1 6.66 2.91 9.54
N TRP A 2 6.32 2.25 10.64
CA TRP A 2 7.23 2.09 11.77
C TRP A 2 8.38 1.15 11.43
N VAL A 3 9.59 1.51 11.85
CA VAL A 3 10.80 0.69 11.75
C VAL A 3 11.65 0.80 13.02
N ASP A 4 12.49 -0.17 13.26
CA ASP A 4 13.53 -0.12 14.26
C ASP A 4 14.77 0.67 13.79
N TYR A 5 15.83 0.71 14.59
CA TYR A 5 17.07 1.40 14.24
C TYR A 5 17.84 0.79 13.08
N ASN A 6 17.50 -0.42 12.66
CA ASN A 6 18.06 -1.09 11.47
C ASN A 6 17.15 -0.94 10.24
N LEU A 7 16.11 -0.09 10.31
CA LEU A 7 15.10 0.13 9.29
C LEU A 7 14.20 -1.08 9.02
N GLN A 8 14.18 -2.06 9.94
CA GLN A 8 13.32 -3.23 9.82
C GLN A 8 11.91 -2.92 10.36
N THR A 9 10.90 -3.34 9.62
CA THR A 9 9.51 -3.28 10.07
C THR A 9 9.20 -4.38 11.09
N THR A 10 7.98 -4.46 11.56
CA THR A 10 7.54 -5.57 12.42
C THR A 10 7.50 -6.93 11.71
N ILE A 11 7.68 -6.94 10.40
CA ILE A 11 7.74 -8.17 9.57
C ILE A 11 9.21 -8.49 9.31
N PRO A 12 9.74 -9.64 9.80
CA PRO A 12 11.14 -10.01 9.60
C PRO A 12 11.51 -10.06 8.11
N GLY A 13 12.61 -9.39 7.74
CA GLY A 13 13.10 -9.31 6.36
C GLY A 13 12.42 -8.24 5.49
N LEU A 14 11.45 -7.51 6.04
CA LEU A 14 10.84 -6.35 5.37
C LEU A 14 11.37 -5.06 5.99
N TYR A 15 11.92 -4.20 5.16
CA TYR A 15 12.54 -2.92 5.54
C TYR A 15 11.81 -1.77 4.86
N ALA A 16 11.70 -0.63 5.55
CA ALA A 16 11.16 0.59 4.97
C ALA A 16 12.18 1.73 5.11
N ILE A 17 12.51 2.39 4.00
CA ILE A 17 13.54 3.42 3.91
C ILE A 17 12.98 4.71 3.29
N GLY A 18 13.67 5.80 3.52
CA GLY A 18 13.26 7.11 3.02
C GLY A 18 11.95 7.59 3.67
N GLU A 19 11.13 8.33 2.94
CA GLU A 19 9.88 8.87 3.47
C GLU A 19 8.76 7.83 3.73
N ALA A 20 8.93 6.59 3.30
CA ALA A 20 8.07 5.49 3.72
C ALA A 20 8.22 5.16 5.21
N ASN A 21 9.35 5.51 5.78
CA ASN A 21 9.71 5.45 7.20
C ASN A 21 9.71 6.88 7.76
N PHE A 22 8.95 7.15 8.81
CA PHE A 22 8.93 8.44 9.51
C PHE A 22 8.80 8.28 11.03
N SER A 23 9.34 7.21 11.54
CA SER A 23 9.23 6.83 12.96
C SER A 23 9.78 7.89 13.92
N ASP A 24 10.71 8.72 13.48
CA ASP A 24 11.43 9.72 14.27
C ASP A 24 10.97 11.17 14.04
N HIS A 25 9.98 11.41 13.17
CA HIS A 25 9.53 12.78 12.87
C HIS A 25 8.46 13.31 13.83
N GLY A 26 7.83 12.47 14.64
CA GLY A 26 6.75 12.86 15.53
C GLY A 26 5.50 13.34 14.77
N GLY A 27 4.75 14.27 15.38
CA GLY A 27 3.50 14.78 14.81
C GLY A 27 3.67 15.69 13.61
N ASN A 28 4.82 16.34 13.47
CA ASN A 28 5.16 17.17 12.32
C ASN A 28 6.67 17.30 12.15
N ARG A 29 7.14 17.18 10.93
CA ARG A 29 8.57 17.33 10.61
C ARG A 29 8.96 18.79 10.43
N LEU A 30 10.18 19.12 10.82
CA LEU A 30 10.81 20.39 10.46
C LEU A 30 11.23 20.40 8.98
N GLY A 31 11.44 21.58 8.41
CA GLY A 31 11.87 21.73 7.02
C GLY A 31 13.13 20.91 6.71
N ALA A 32 13.14 20.22 5.58
CA ALA A 32 14.23 19.37 5.05
C ALA A 32 14.62 18.15 5.91
N SER A 33 14.07 17.95 7.09
CA SER A 33 14.46 16.84 7.98
C SER A 33 14.17 15.45 7.39
N ALA A 34 13.10 15.28 6.63
CA ALA A 34 12.77 14.00 6.00
C ALA A 34 13.76 13.60 4.90
N LEU A 35 14.21 14.55 4.06
CA LEU A 35 15.24 14.28 3.07
C LEU A 35 16.59 13.98 3.73
N MET A 36 16.93 14.70 4.80
CA MET A 36 18.14 14.48 5.57
C MET A 36 18.13 13.10 6.22
N GLN A 37 17.02 12.68 6.80
CA GLN A 37 16.86 11.34 7.34
C GLN A 37 17.01 10.28 6.26
N GLY A 38 16.32 10.41 5.13
CA GLY A 38 16.42 9.44 4.05
C GLY A 38 17.85 9.28 3.51
N LEU A 39 18.62 10.38 3.45
CA LEU A 39 20.05 10.34 3.11
C LEU A 39 20.87 9.65 4.19
N ALA A 40 20.62 9.97 5.47
CA ALA A 40 21.33 9.36 6.59
C ALA A 40 21.07 7.86 6.66
N ASP A 41 19.84 7.43 6.51
CA ASP A 41 19.45 6.02 6.46
C ASP A 41 20.15 5.28 5.32
N GLY A 42 20.18 5.89 4.14
CA GLY A 42 20.82 5.31 2.95
C GLY A 42 22.33 5.19 3.05
N TYR A 43 23.01 6.20 3.63
CA TYR A 43 24.47 6.22 3.71
C TYR A 43 25.02 5.52 4.94
N PHE A 44 24.37 5.65 6.09
CA PHE A 44 24.95 5.23 7.37
C PHE A 44 24.32 3.96 7.94
N ILE A 45 23.06 3.67 7.65
CA ILE A 45 22.36 2.52 8.24
C ILE A 45 22.22 1.38 7.23
N LEU A 46 21.68 1.64 6.06
CA LEU A 46 21.37 0.62 5.07
C LEU A 46 22.52 -0.32 4.68
N PRO A 47 23.77 0.15 4.50
CA PRO A 47 24.90 -0.73 4.19
C PRO A 47 25.15 -1.78 5.26
N TYR A 48 25.03 -1.39 6.53
CA TYR A 48 25.17 -2.32 7.67
C TYR A 48 24.00 -3.28 7.77
N THR A 49 22.77 -2.79 7.61
CA THR A 49 21.56 -3.60 7.60
C THR A 49 21.61 -4.69 6.53
N ILE A 50 22.00 -4.33 5.30
CA ILE A 50 22.14 -5.30 4.20
C ILE A 50 23.22 -6.32 4.53
N GLY A 51 24.41 -5.85 4.98
CA GLY A 51 25.52 -6.73 5.33
C GLY A 51 25.18 -7.71 6.43
N ASP A 52 24.51 -7.25 7.48
CA ASP A 52 24.08 -8.08 8.60
C ASP A 52 23.04 -9.10 8.16
N TYR A 53 21.99 -8.68 7.48
CA TYR A 53 20.94 -9.57 6.99
C TYR A 53 21.51 -10.67 6.06
N LEU A 54 22.35 -10.30 5.11
CA LEU A 54 22.92 -11.22 4.15
C LEU A 54 23.94 -12.17 4.78
N SER A 55 24.68 -11.76 5.82
CA SER A 55 25.68 -12.60 6.47
C SER A 55 25.10 -13.90 6.99
N HIS A 56 23.84 -13.89 7.46
CA HIS A 56 23.12 -15.06 7.93
C HIS A 56 22.47 -15.88 6.81
N LYS A 57 22.39 -15.32 5.58
CA LYS A 57 21.70 -15.90 4.43
C LYS A 57 22.63 -16.58 3.42
N PHE A 58 23.92 -16.36 3.48
CA PHE A 58 24.86 -16.91 2.50
C PHE A 58 24.89 -18.45 2.44
N ALA A 59 24.65 -19.11 3.57
CA ALA A 59 24.65 -20.57 3.66
C ALA A 59 23.28 -21.20 3.41
N GLU A 60 22.22 -20.40 3.27
CA GLU A 60 20.88 -20.92 3.03
C GLU A 60 20.74 -21.47 1.59
N PRO A 61 20.05 -22.59 1.40
CA PRO A 61 19.75 -23.09 0.07
C PRO A 61 18.97 -22.06 -0.74
N LYS A 62 19.35 -21.86 -1.99
CA LYS A 62 18.56 -21.01 -2.91
C LYS A 62 17.26 -21.73 -3.25
N THR A 63 16.16 -20.98 -3.25
CA THR A 63 14.86 -21.47 -3.71
C THR A 63 14.95 -21.85 -5.20
N ASP A 64 14.52 -23.06 -5.54
CA ASP A 64 14.46 -23.51 -6.93
C ASP A 64 13.45 -22.64 -7.71
N ILE A 65 13.81 -22.26 -8.93
CA ILE A 65 12.95 -21.45 -9.81
C ILE A 65 11.64 -22.14 -10.19
N ASN A 66 11.59 -23.48 -10.07
CA ASN A 66 10.38 -24.27 -10.29
C ASN A 66 9.55 -24.46 -9.02
N HIS A 67 9.88 -23.77 -7.91
CA HIS A 67 9.11 -23.88 -6.69
C HIS A 67 7.64 -23.48 -6.92
N PRO A 68 6.66 -24.27 -6.46
CA PRO A 68 5.22 -24.03 -6.73
C PRO A 68 4.73 -22.63 -6.39
N ALA A 69 5.31 -21.98 -5.38
CA ALA A 69 4.95 -20.62 -4.98
C ALA A 69 5.04 -19.58 -6.11
N PHE A 70 5.95 -19.77 -7.10
CA PHE A 70 6.04 -18.86 -8.24
C PHE A 70 4.82 -18.99 -9.16
N ALA A 71 4.41 -20.20 -9.48
CA ALA A 71 3.22 -20.45 -10.28
C ALA A 71 1.93 -20.02 -9.57
N GLU A 72 1.85 -20.18 -8.25
CA GLU A 72 0.74 -19.72 -7.43
C GLU A 72 0.64 -18.18 -7.43
N ALA A 73 1.76 -17.48 -7.31
CA ALA A 73 1.82 -16.02 -7.35
C ALA A 73 1.42 -15.50 -8.74
N GLU A 74 1.94 -16.07 -9.81
CA GLU A 74 1.55 -15.73 -11.18
C GLU A 74 0.05 -15.92 -11.39
N LYS A 75 -0.47 -17.09 -11.00
CA LYS A 75 -1.90 -17.39 -11.11
C LYS A 75 -2.75 -16.40 -10.35
N ALA A 76 -2.38 -16.00 -9.14
CA ALA A 76 -3.13 -15.01 -8.35
C ALA A 76 -3.23 -13.66 -9.06
N VAL A 77 -2.16 -13.20 -9.71
CA VAL A 77 -2.16 -11.96 -10.50
C VAL A 77 -3.05 -12.10 -11.74
N VAL A 78 -2.93 -13.18 -12.47
CA VAL A 78 -3.75 -13.46 -13.67
C VAL A 78 -5.24 -13.53 -13.30
N ASP A 79 -5.58 -14.23 -12.21
CA ASP A 79 -6.96 -14.33 -11.72
C ASP A 79 -7.52 -12.95 -11.33
N LYS A 80 -6.72 -12.09 -10.67
CA LYS A 80 -7.10 -10.70 -10.32
C LYS A 80 -7.40 -9.87 -11.58
N ILE A 81 -6.55 -9.96 -12.60
CA ILE A 81 -6.71 -9.26 -13.88
C ILE A 81 -8.00 -9.72 -14.59
N ASN A 82 -8.15 -11.02 -14.74
CA ASN A 82 -9.33 -11.62 -15.42
C ASN A 82 -10.62 -11.26 -14.69
N LYS A 83 -10.61 -11.25 -13.36
CA LYS A 83 -11.75 -10.81 -12.54
C LYS A 83 -12.13 -9.36 -12.87
N LEU A 84 -11.17 -8.42 -12.86
CA LEU A 84 -11.44 -7.01 -13.17
C LEU A 84 -12.03 -6.82 -14.56
N LEU A 85 -11.49 -7.48 -15.56
CA LEU A 85 -11.98 -7.40 -16.94
C LEU A 85 -13.37 -8.05 -17.13
N SER A 86 -13.74 -9.00 -16.25
CA SER A 86 -15.02 -9.72 -16.35
C SER A 86 -16.20 -9.02 -15.67
N ILE A 87 -15.98 -8.09 -14.74
CA ILE A 87 -17.06 -7.44 -13.96
C ILE A 87 -18.06 -6.72 -14.86
N LYS A 88 -17.58 -5.97 -15.87
CA LYS A 88 -18.44 -5.24 -16.81
C LYS A 88 -19.54 -4.39 -16.14
N GLY A 89 -19.19 -3.74 -15.04
CA GLY A 89 -20.09 -2.91 -14.26
C GLY A 89 -20.44 -1.59 -14.95
N LYS A 90 -21.00 -0.65 -14.19
CA LYS A 90 -21.51 0.64 -14.69
C LYS A 90 -20.67 1.84 -14.30
N LYS A 91 -19.82 1.71 -13.28
CA LYS A 91 -18.99 2.81 -12.79
C LYS A 91 -17.57 2.72 -13.35
N SER A 92 -17.09 3.85 -13.88
CA SER A 92 -15.70 3.95 -14.33
C SER A 92 -14.73 3.90 -13.14
N VAL A 93 -13.50 3.50 -13.40
CA VAL A 93 -12.42 3.52 -12.41
C VAL A 93 -12.22 4.92 -11.84
N ASP A 94 -12.23 5.95 -12.71
CA ASP A 94 -12.07 7.35 -12.29
C ASP A 94 -13.20 7.84 -11.37
N THR A 95 -14.44 7.38 -11.59
CA THR A 95 -15.55 7.71 -10.69
C THR A 95 -15.32 7.13 -9.29
N LEU A 96 -15.02 5.85 -9.21
CA LEU A 96 -14.76 5.18 -7.93
C LEU A 96 -13.52 5.76 -7.21
N HIS A 97 -12.49 6.14 -7.98
CA HIS A 97 -11.30 6.80 -7.41
C HIS A 97 -11.64 8.17 -6.80
N LYS A 98 -12.49 8.97 -7.46
CA LYS A 98 -12.96 10.25 -6.92
C LYS A 98 -13.81 10.06 -5.67
N GLU A 99 -14.65 9.04 -5.63
CA GLU A 99 -15.44 8.70 -4.44
C GLU A 99 -14.52 8.35 -3.25
N LEU A 100 -13.48 7.54 -3.46
CA LEU A 100 -12.48 7.29 -2.43
C LEU A 100 -11.77 8.58 -1.99
N GLY A 101 -11.34 9.39 -2.95
CA GLY A 101 -10.68 10.67 -2.68
C GLY A 101 -11.54 11.61 -1.82
N ASN A 102 -12.84 11.68 -2.07
CA ASN A 102 -13.76 12.48 -1.28
C ASN A 102 -13.90 11.95 0.16
N ILE A 103 -14.00 10.63 0.33
CA ILE A 103 -14.03 10.01 1.67
C ILE A 103 -12.75 10.34 2.44
N MET A 104 -11.59 10.15 1.80
CA MET A 104 -10.30 10.43 2.42
C MET A 104 -10.14 11.91 2.77
N TRP A 105 -10.55 12.82 1.88
CA TRP A 105 -10.47 14.24 2.11
C TRP A 105 -11.34 14.68 3.29
N GLU A 106 -12.57 14.21 3.35
CA GLU A 106 -13.55 14.65 4.34
C GLU A 106 -13.28 14.08 5.75
N TYR A 107 -12.91 12.80 5.85
CA TYR A 107 -12.85 12.09 7.12
C TYR A 107 -11.45 11.71 7.58
N VAL A 108 -10.48 11.63 6.67
CA VAL A 108 -9.12 11.15 6.94
C VAL A 108 -8.07 12.23 6.65
N GLY A 109 -8.53 13.45 6.35
CA GLY A 109 -7.68 14.61 6.09
C GLY A 109 -6.99 15.15 7.34
N MET A 110 -6.69 16.45 7.34
CA MET A 110 -5.90 17.08 8.40
C MET A 110 -6.63 17.19 9.75
N ALA A 111 -7.95 17.35 9.74
CA ALA A 111 -8.77 17.44 10.96
C ALA A 111 -9.56 16.13 11.12
N ARG A 112 -9.09 15.27 11.98
CA ARG A 112 -9.65 13.92 12.19
C ARG A 112 -10.45 13.86 13.49
N THR A 113 -11.53 13.10 13.45
CA THR A 113 -12.30 12.76 14.65
C THR A 113 -12.56 11.26 14.69
N GLU A 114 -12.70 10.68 15.87
CA GLU A 114 -13.01 9.26 16.02
C GLU A 114 -14.27 8.86 15.25
N ALA A 115 -15.32 9.67 15.32
CA ALA A 115 -16.58 9.43 14.59
C ALA A 115 -16.39 9.50 13.08
N GLY A 116 -15.62 10.47 12.58
CA GLY A 116 -15.28 10.61 11.16
C GLY A 116 -14.48 9.43 10.65
N LEU A 117 -13.45 9.00 11.38
CA LEU A 117 -12.64 7.84 11.00
C LEU A 117 -13.45 6.55 10.95
N LYS A 118 -14.34 6.30 11.92
CA LYS A 118 -15.28 5.17 11.88
C LYS A 118 -16.18 5.22 10.65
N THR A 119 -16.70 6.40 10.33
CA THR A 119 -17.54 6.62 9.13
C THR A 119 -16.73 6.36 7.85
N ALA A 120 -15.47 6.81 7.77
CA ALA A 120 -14.59 6.57 6.63
C ALA A 120 -14.38 5.06 6.41
N ILE A 121 -14.06 4.31 7.47
CA ILE A 121 -13.83 2.86 7.39
C ILE A 121 -15.05 2.15 6.80
N GLU A 122 -16.26 2.46 7.28
CA GLU A 122 -17.47 1.84 6.76
C GLU A 122 -17.75 2.22 5.29
N LYS A 123 -17.59 3.52 4.94
CA LYS A 123 -17.77 3.97 3.55
C LYS A 123 -16.74 3.35 2.60
N ILE A 124 -15.47 3.20 3.02
CA ILE A 124 -14.44 2.56 2.21
C ILE A 124 -14.75 1.07 2.01
N LYS A 125 -15.22 0.36 3.05
CA LYS A 125 -15.66 -1.04 2.92
C LYS A 125 -16.82 -1.20 1.93
N GLU A 126 -17.80 -0.29 1.95
CA GLU A 126 -18.89 -0.28 0.99
C GLU A 126 -18.36 -0.01 -0.43
N LEU A 127 -17.51 0.97 -0.59
CA LEU A 127 -16.88 1.31 -1.88
C LEU A 127 -16.03 0.15 -2.42
N LYS A 128 -15.31 -0.58 -1.57
CA LYS A 128 -14.58 -1.82 -1.95
C LYS A 128 -15.54 -2.88 -2.50
N LYS A 129 -16.66 -3.11 -1.85
CA LYS A 129 -17.69 -4.05 -2.34
C LYS A 129 -18.24 -3.60 -3.68
N GLU A 130 -18.53 -2.31 -3.82
CA GLU A 130 -19.02 -1.75 -5.07
C GLU A 130 -17.97 -1.87 -6.18
N PHE A 131 -16.71 -1.53 -5.92
CA PHE A 131 -15.62 -1.70 -6.87
C PHE A 131 -15.58 -3.13 -7.43
N TRP A 132 -15.54 -4.14 -6.56
CA TRP A 132 -15.45 -5.55 -6.95
C TRP A 132 -16.71 -6.15 -7.57
N SER A 133 -17.80 -5.39 -7.66
CA SER A 133 -19.06 -5.83 -8.26
C SER A 133 -19.56 -4.95 -9.40
N ASN A 134 -19.09 -3.69 -9.50
CA ASN A 134 -19.69 -2.70 -10.39
C ASN A 134 -18.67 -1.86 -11.19
N VAL A 135 -17.36 -2.12 -11.06
CA VAL A 135 -16.34 -1.42 -11.85
C VAL A 135 -16.45 -1.81 -13.33
N TYR A 136 -16.32 -0.83 -14.20
CA TYR A 136 -16.16 -1.03 -15.63
C TYR A 136 -14.73 -0.73 -16.04
N VAL A 137 -14.04 -1.76 -16.53
CA VAL A 137 -12.69 -1.67 -17.10
C VAL A 137 -12.83 -1.91 -18.60
N ALA A 138 -12.54 -0.89 -19.40
CA ALA A 138 -12.53 -0.99 -20.86
C ALA A 138 -11.27 -1.73 -21.35
N GLY A 139 -11.34 -2.26 -22.58
CA GLY A 139 -10.22 -2.96 -23.21
C GLY A 139 -10.10 -4.43 -22.83
N GLU A 140 -9.00 -5.04 -23.22
CA GLU A 140 -8.71 -6.46 -23.09
C GLU A 140 -7.35 -6.69 -22.42
N ASN A 141 -7.08 -7.94 -22.05
CA ASN A 141 -5.77 -8.39 -21.61
C ASN A 141 -4.91 -8.72 -22.83
N GLY A 142 -3.63 -8.37 -22.79
CA GLY A 142 -2.67 -8.67 -23.86
C GLY A 142 -2.20 -7.43 -24.64
N GLU A 143 -2.85 -6.28 -24.43
CA GLU A 143 -2.41 -4.99 -24.92
C GLU A 143 -2.14 -4.03 -23.77
N PHE A 144 -1.46 -2.90 -24.05
CA PHE A 144 -1.32 -1.85 -23.05
C PHE A 144 -2.70 -1.27 -22.71
N ASN A 145 -3.21 -1.60 -21.53
CA ASN A 145 -4.53 -1.20 -21.06
C ASN A 145 -4.42 -0.27 -19.86
N GLN A 146 -4.50 1.04 -20.12
CA GLN A 146 -4.41 2.08 -19.10
C GLN A 146 -5.56 2.01 -18.07
N GLU A 147 -6.77 1.63 -18.49
CA GLU A 147 -7.91 1.50 -17.58
C GLU A 147 -7.75 0.30 -16.63
N LEU A 148 -7.15 -0.79 -17.10
CA LEU A 148 -6.80 -1.92 -16.26
C LEU A 148 -5.71 -1.54 -15.23
N GLU A 149 -4.70 -0.81 -15.65
CA GLU A 149 -3.65 -0.32 -14.76
C GLU A 149 -4.22 0.59 -13.65
N LYS A 150 -5.10 1.53 -14.00
CA LYS A 150 -5.81 2.37 -13.03
C LYS A 150 -6.68 1.54 -12.07
N ALA A 151 -7.37 0.50 -12.59
CA ALA A 151 -8.19 -0.37 -11.76
C ALA A 151 -7.37 -1.17 -10.75
N LEU A 152 -6.21 -1.67 -11.15
CA LEU A 152 -5.27 -2.35 -10.25
C LEU A 152 -4.77 -1.43 -9.14
N ARG A 153 -4.38 -0.21 -9.49
CA ARG A 153 -4.00 0.82 -8.49
C ARG A 153 -5.14 1.19 -7.56
N LEU A 154 -6.35 1.35 -8.10
CA LEU A 154 -7.49 1.70 -7.26
C LEU A 154 -7.80 0.60 -6.25
N ALA A 155 -7.66 -0.67 -6.64
CA ALA A 155 -7.78 -1.78 -5.70
C ALA A 155 -6.81 -1.63 -4.51
N ASP A 156 -5.56 -1.25 -4.79
CA ASP A 156 -4.54 -1.06 -3.75
C ASP A 156 -4.80 0.24 -2.94
N PHE A 157 -5.29 1.31 -3.56
CA PHE A 157 -5.66 2.55 -2.85
C PHE A 157 -6.86 2.35 -1.92
N LEU A 158 -7.81 1.50 -2.27
CA LEU A 158 -8.92 1.15 -1.40
C LEU A 158 -8.45 0.42 -0.13
N GLU A 159 -7.49 -0.50 -0.27
CA GLU A 159 -6.86 -1.16 0.88
C GLU A 159 -6.05 -0.16 1.72
N MET A 160 -5.23 0.65 1.07
CA MET A 160 -4.40 1.65 1.76
C MET A 160 -5.25 2.68 2.49
N GLY A 161 -6.33 3.18 1.87
CA GLY A 161 -7.23 4.15 2.49
C GLY A 161 -7.90 3.60 3.76
N GLU A 162 -8.34 2.36 3.73
CA GLU A 162 -8.89 1.69 4.92
C GLU A 162 -7.84 1.56 6.02
N LEU A 163 -6.63 1.09 5.68
CA LEU A 163 -5.52 0.96 6.63
C LEU A 163 -5.13 2.30 7.26
N MET A 164 -5.06 3.38 6.47
CA MET A 164 -4.76 4.72 6.96
C MET A 164 -5.82 5.20 7.98
N ALA A 165 -7.10 4.97 7.69
CA ALA A 165 -8.18 5.34 8.60
C ALA A 165 -8.15 4.51 9.89
N MET A 166 -7.90 3.20 9.79
CA MET A 166 -7.77 2.31 10.94
C MET A 166 -6.55 2.65 11.81
N ASP A 167 -5.40 2.93 11.19
CA ASP A 167 -4.19 3.31 11.90
C ASP A 167 -4.39 4.64 12.67
N ALA A 168 -4.96 5.65 12.01
CA ALA A 168 -5.28 6.92 12.64
C ALA A 168 -6.24 6.77 13.83
N LEU A 169 -7.24 5.88 13.72
CA LEU A 169 -8.18 5.57 14.79
C LEU A 169 -7.49 4.91 15.98
N ASN A 170 -6.57 3.99 15.72
CA ASN A 170 -5.84 3.25 16.76
C ASN A 170 -4.79 4.09 17.48
N ARG A 171 -4.14 5.01 16.77
CA ARG A 171 -3.10 5.88 17.37
C ARG A 171 -3.66 6.93 18.31
N LYS A 172 -4.95 7.24 18.25
CA LYS A 172 -5.60 8.29 19.06
C LYS A 172 -4.91 9.66 18.93
N GLU A 173 -4.39 9.95 17.78
CA GLU A 173 -3.83 11.27 17.48
C GLU A 173 -4.96 12.26 17.22
N SER A 174 -4.88 13.37 17.92
CA SER A 174 -5.79 14.51 17.73
C SER A 174 -5.22 15.49 16.72
#